data_7ad61192f022c654d311b6be63c23033
#
_entry.id   7ad61192f022c654d311b6be63c23033
#
_cell.length_a   1.000
_cell.length_b   1.000
_cell.length_c   1.000
_cell.angle_alpha   90.00
_cell.angle_beta   90.00
_cell.angle_gamma   90.00
#
_symmetry.space_group_name_H-M   'P 1'
#
loop_
_entity.id
_entity.type
_entity.pdbx_description
1 polymer ?
#
loop_
_entity_poly.entity_id
_entity_poly.type
_entity_poly.pdbx_seq_one_letter_code
_entity_poly.pdbx_strand_id
1 'polypeptide(L)'
;IGAEIQSSPENVFTNQLNYGEIKIGKDRYITLTASDAHAIQKAHDILTEEACNPPTIKALSKMVFLNEQKLKAGFSAKYHMSISEYTNSIRMTMAENLLSTTDLSIDEIAKQLGYNYSSNFVKMFKKTHGKTPLAFRKLKNWYIYFIYFLLN
;
A
#
# COMPACT_ATOMS: atom_id res chain seq x y z
N ILE A 1 8.79 44.17 3.29
CA ILE A 1 7.38 43.78 3.02
C ILE A 1 7.49 42.34 2.54
N GLY A 2 7.33 41.38 3.47
CA GLY A 2 7.40 39.96 3.20
C GLY A 2 6.10 39.50 2.54
N ALA A 3 6.19 38.87 1.39
CA ALA A 3 5.10 38.10 0.82
C ALA A 3 5.13 36.68 1.45
N GLU A 4 4.22 36.41 2.36
CA GLU A 4 3.93 35.06 2.80
C GLU A 4 3.30 34.31 1.62
N ILE A 5 4.03 33.35 1.08
CA ILE A 5 3.46 32.37 0.16
C ILE A 5 2.79 31.32 1.06
N GLN A 6 1.53 31.52 1.37
CA GLN A 6 0.66 30.47 1.88
C GLN A 6 0.36 29.52 0.73
N SER A 7 1.17 28.46 0.60
CA SER A 7 0.81 27.34 -0.25
C SER A 7 -0.24 26.50 0.45
N SER A 8 -1.44 26.48 -0.08
CA SER A 8 -2.55 25.61 0.36
C SER A 8 -2.09 24.13 0.38
N PRO A 9 -2.50 23.33 1.38
CA PRO A 9 -2.13 21.91 1.47
C PRO A 9 -2.54 21.08 0.24
N GLU A 10 -3.49 21.53 -0.53
CA GLU A 10 -3.98 20.84 -1.74
C GLU A 10 -2.98 20.87 -2.92
N ASN A 11 -2.03 21.78 -2.96
CA ASN A 11 -1.04 21.88 -4.03
C ASN A 11 0.20 21.01 -3.83
N VAL A 12 0.36 20.37 -2.68
CA VAL A 12 1.55 19.57 -2.36
C VAL A 12 1.52 18.20 -3.09
N PHE A 13 0.38 17.77 -3.64
CA PHE A 13 0.16 16.38 -4.06
C PHE A 13 -0.27 16.16 -5.51
N THR A 14 -0.41 17.18 -6.29
CA THR A 14 -0.44 17.02 -7.75
C THR A 14 0.97 16.64 -8.23
N ASN A 15 1.13 15.75 -9.16
CA ASN A 15 2.31 15.09 -9.72
C ASN A 15 3.65 15.88 -9.80
N GLN A 16 3.70 17.07 -9.24
CA GLN A 16 4.87 17.90 -9.02
C GLN A 16 4.97 18.13 -7.50
N LEU A 17 5.77 17.33 -6.83
CA LEU A 17 6.23 17.62 -5.46
C LEU A 17 7.09 18.88 -5.50
N ASN A 18 6.41 20.00 -5.54
CA ASN A 18 7.02 21.26 -5.22
C ASN A 18 7.31 21.27 -3.72
N TYR A 19 8.50 21.74 -3.36
CA TYR A 19 8.98 21.99 -2.01
C TYR A 19 7.84 22.30 -1.04
N GLY A 20 7.65 21.46 0.00
CA GLY A 20 6.56 21.67 0.93
C GLY A 20 6.94 21.23 2.33
N GLU A 21 6.32 21.86 3.32
CA GLU A 21 6.40 21.45 4.71
C GLU A 21 5.24 20.51 5.04
N ILE A 22 5.57 19.34 5.62
CA ILE A 22 4.60 18.37 6.09
C ILE A 22 4.53 18.45 7.60
N LYS A 23 3.32 18.65 8.14
CA LYS A 23 3.08 18.60 9.57
C LYS A 23 3.11 17.15 10.06
N ILE A 24 3.96 16.84 11.04
CA ILE A 24 4.13 15.49 11.61
C ILE A 24 3.74 15.39 13.07
N GLY A 25 2.98 16.30 13.58
CA GLY A 25 2.54 16.36 14.98
C GLY A 25 1.97 17.71 15.33
N LYS A 26 1.76 18.00 16.63
CA LYS A 26 1.14 19.26 17.04
C LYS A 26 1.89 20.48 16.50
N ASP A 27 3.24 20.50 16.61
CA ASP A 27 4.07 21.66 16.29
C ASP A 27 5.39 21.27 15.58
N ARG A 28 5.42 20.13 14.89
CA ARG A 28 6.61 19.70 14.14
C ARG A 28 6.30 19.59 12.67
N TYR A 29 7.21 20.11 11.85
CA TYR A 29 7.15 20.09 10.41
C TYR A 29 8.39 19.40 9.84
N ILE A 30 8.24 18.75 8.71
CA ILE A 30 9.34 18.22 7.92
C ILE A 30 9.30 18.90 6.57
N THR A 31 10.41 19.49 6.17
CA THR A 31 10.58 20.03 4.82
C THR A 31 11.03 18.92 3.88
N LEU A 32 10.32 18.74 2.78
CA LEU A 32 10.69 17.85 1.68
C LEU A 32 11.27 18.66 0.52
N THR A 33 12.38 18.20 -0.02
CA THR A 33 13.00 18.70 -1.24
C THR A 33 12.50 17.94 -2.46
N ALA A 34 12.79 18.42 -3.66
CA ALA A 34 12.53 17.68 -4.90
C ALA A 34 13.25 16.32 -4.91
N SER A 35 14.47 16.26 -4.35
CA SER A 35 15.21 15.01 -4.21
C SER A 35 14.52 14.03 -3.26
N ASP A 36 13.97 14.52 -2.14
CA ASP A 36 13.19 13.70 -1.21
C ASP A 36 11.94 13.14 -1.89
N ALA A 37 11.29 13.93 -2.73
CA ALA A 37 10.13 13.52 -3.51
C ALA A 37 10.45 12.38 -4.47
N HIS A 38 11.61 12.47 -5.15
CA HIS A 38 12.07 11.41 -6.04
C HIS A 38 12.42 10.14 -5.28
N ALA A 39 13.05 10.27 -4.11
CA ALA A 39 13.33 9.15 -3.20
C ALA A 39 12.04 8.46 -2.72
N ILE A 40 10.98 9.21 -2.42
CA ILE A 40 9.66 8.68 -2.03
C ILE A 40 9.01 7.92 -3.20
N GLN A 41 9.11 8.44 -4.44
CA GLN A 41 8.62 7.73 -5.61
C GLN A 41 9.38 6.42 -5.82
N LYS A 42 10.70 6.44 -5.74
CA LYS A 42 11.53 5.23 -5.83
C LYS A 42 11.17 4.20 -4.75
N ALA A 43 10.90 4.65 -3.52
CA ALA A 43 10.44 3.77 -2.45
C ALA A 43 9.09 3.12 -2.79
N HIS A 44 8.15 3.87 -3.35
CA HIS A 44 6.87 3.33 -3.82
C HIS A 44 7.07 2.24 -4.88
N ASP A 45 7.95 2.46 -5.85
CA ASP A 45 8.19 1.50 -6.93
C ASP A 45 8.81 0.19 -6.39
N ILE A 46 9.81 0.29 -5.50
CA ILE A 46 10.37 -0.88 -4.79
C ILE A 46 9.29 -1.64 -4.01
N LEU A 47 8.43 -0.93 -3.27
CA LEU A 47 7.37 -1.56 -2.48
C LEU A 47 6.30 -2.21 -3.36
N THR A 48 6.07 -1.70 -4.57
CA THR A 48 5.15 -2.28 -5.54
C THR A 48 5.70 -3.61 -6.07
N GLU A 49 6.99 -3.63 -6.42
CA GLU A 49 7.65 -4.82 -6.96
C GLU A 49 7.85 -5.89 -5.89
N GLU A 50 8.21 -5.49 -4.66
CA GLU A 50 8.55 -6.39 -3.57
C GLU A 50 7.43 -6.53 -2.51
N ALA A 51 6.18 -6.28 -2.86
CA ALA A 51 5.07 -6.24 -1.89
C ALA A 51 4.93 -7.52 -1.05
N CYS A 52 5.26 -8.70 -1.60
CA CYS A 52 5.21 -9.97 -0.89
C CYS A 52 6.37 -10.19 0.08
N ASN A 53 7.50 -9.53 -0.15
CA ASN A 53 8.67 -9.56 0.74
C ASN A 53 9.31 -8.17 0.86
N PRO A 54 8.58 -7.18 1.37
CA PRO A 54 9.04 -5.81 1.37
C PRO A 54 10.26 -5.62 2.27
N PRO A 55 11.20 -4.75 1.88
CA PRO A 55 12.31 -4.40 2.75
C PRO A 55 11.81 -3.74 4.04
N THR A 56 12.57 -3.88 5.12
CA THR A 56 12.29 -3.14 6.34
C THR A 56 12.37 -1.63 6.09
N ILE A 57 11.69 -0.83 6.89
CA ILE A 57 11.75 0.65 6.77
C ILE A 57 13.20 1.16 6.80
N LYS A 58 14.03 0.56 7.66
CA LYS A 58 15.46 0.88 7.76
C LYS A 58 16.24 0.50 6.49
N ALA A 59 15.94 -0.63 5.89
CA ALA A 59 16.57 -1.02 4.62
C ALA A 59 16.08 -0.11 3.48
N LEU A 60 14.79 0.11 3.37
CA LEU A 60 14.19 0.96 2.35
C LEU A 60 14.74 2.39 2.41
N SER A 61 14.86 2.98 3.62
CA SER A 61 15.41 4.32 3.80
C SER A 61 16.85 4.43 3.28
N LYS A 62 17.67 3.38 3.49
CA LYS A 62 19.01 3.31 2.93
C LYS A 62 19.03 3.17 1.41
N MET A 63 18.14 2.33 0.84
CA MET A 63 18.05 2.11 -0.61
C MET A 63 17.68 3.39 -1.37
N VAL A 64 16.87 4.25 -0.75
CA VAL A 64 16.43 5.50 -1.37
C VAL A 64 17.17 6.73 -0.86
N PHE A 65 18.17 6.57 0.01
CA PHE A 65 18.97 7.64 0.59
C PHE A 65 18.14 8.71 1.33
N LEU A 66 17.09 8.29 2.03
CA LEU A 66 16.20 9.17 2.78
C LEU A 66 16.09 8.66 4.22
N ASN A 67 16.11 9.56 5.22
CA ASN A 67 15.92 9.11 6.59
C ASN A 67 14.50 8.55 6.81
N GLU A 68 14.36 7.64 7.77
CA GLU A 68 13.10 6.92 8.01
C GLU A 68 11.93 7.87 8.34
N GLN A 69 12.17 8.98 9.01
CA GLN A 69 11.14 9.93 9.38
C GLN A 69 10.59 10.67 8.15
N LYS A 70 11.47 11.19 7.30
CA LYS A 70 11.10 11.81 6.03
C LYS A 70 10.40 10.81 5.10
N LEU A 71 10.92 9.58 5.04
CA LEU A 71 10.34 8.53 4.22
C LEU A 71 8.89 8.23 4.64
N LYS A 72 8.65 7.97 5.93
CA LYS A 72 7.31 7.69 6.45
C LYS A 72 6.34 8.85 6.25
N ALA A 73 6.78 10.06 6.63
CA ALA A 73 5.94 11.26 6.52
C ALA A 73 5.62 11.60 5.06
N GLY A 74 6.65 11.63 4.21
CA GLY A 74 6.48 11.95 2.80
C GLY A 74 5.67 10.91 2.03
N PHE A 75 5.88 9.61 2.34
CA PHE A 75 5.08 8.53 1.76
C PHE A 75 3.61 8.66 2.14
N SER A 76 3.33 8.82 3.44
CA SER A 76 1.95 8.98 3.94
C SER A 76 1.28 10.24 3.38
N ALA A 77 2.01 11.32 3.27
CA ALA A 77 1.50 12.56 2.71
C ALA A 77 1.17 12.42 1.21
N LYS A 78 2.04 11.75 0.43
CA LYS A 78 1.83 11.58 -1.02
C LYS A 78 0.75 10.57 -1.36
N TYR A 79 0.70 9.44 -0.65
CA TYR A 79 -0.16 8.31 -0.99
C TYR A 79 -1.36 8.15 -0.05
N HIS A 80 -1.52 9.04 0.94
CA HIS A 80 -2.61 9.04 1.93
C HIS A 80 -2.74 7.74 2.73
N MET A 81 -1.67 6.98 2.82
CA MET A 81 -1.58 5.74 3.60
C MET A 81 -0.14 5.49 4.04
N SER A 82 0.03 4.73 5.10
CA SER A 82 1.35 4.29 5.54
C SER A 82 1.95 3.26 4.57
N ILE A 83 3.26 3.08 4.64
CA ILE A 83 3.98 2.06 3.86
C ILE A 83 3.41 0.65 4.10
N SER A 84 3.06 0.33 5.36
CA SER A 84 2.47 -0.96 5.70
C SER A 84 1.06 -1.15 5.12
N GLU A 85 0.24 -0.11 5.13
CA GLU A 85 -1.09 -0.14 4.51
C GLU A 85 -0.98 -0.29 3.00
N TYR A 86 -0.03 0.40 2.39
CA TYR A 86 0.22 0.30 0.95
C TYR A 86 0.62 -1.13 0.53
N THR A 87 1.63 -1.71 1.17
CA THR A 87 2.06 -3.09 0.86
C THR A 87 0.96 -4.11 1.14
N ASN A 88 0.18 -3.94 2.20
CA ASN A 88 -0.97 -4.79 2.48
C ASN A 88 -2.07 -4.65 1.43
N SER A 89 -2.33 -3.45 0.91
CA SER A 89 -3.34 -3.26 -0.15
C SER A 89 -2.96 -4.02 -1.42
N ILE A 90 -1.70 -3.98 -1.83
CA ILE A 90 -1.21 -4.75 -2.98
C ILE A 90 -1.38 -6.25 -2.74
N ARG A 91 -0.97 -6.76 -1.56
CA ARG A 91 -1.14 -8.18 -1.21
C ARG A 91 -2.60 -8.62 -1.23
N MET A 92 -3.52 -7.76 -0.79
CA MET A 92 -4.96 -8.07 -0.81
C MET A 92 -5.52 -8.11 -2.23
N THR A 93 -5.10 -7.23 -3.11
CA THR A 93 -5.45 -7.29 -4.55
C THR A 93 -4.91 -8.57 -5.20
N MET A 94 -3.68 -8.95 -4.90
CA MET A 94 -3.10 -10.22 -5.37
C MET A 94 -3.87 -11.43 -4.79
N ALA A 95 -4.28 -11.36 -3.52
CA ALA A 95 -5.10 -12.40 -2.89
C ALA A 95 -6.44 -12.61 -3.58
N GLU A 96 -7.14 -11.51 -3.90
CA GLU A 96 -8.41 -11.58 -4.65
C GLU A 96 -8.23 -12.28 -6.00
N ASN A 97 -7.15 -11.94 -6.72
CA ASN A 97 -6.84 -12.56 -8.00
C ASN A 97 -6.60 -14.06 -7.81
N LEU A 98 -5.69 -14.46 -6.92
CA LEU A 98 -5.37 -15.88 -6.67
C LEU A 98 -6.60 -16.69 -6.22
N LEU A 99 -7.43 -16.11 -5.33
CA LEU A 99 -8.67 -16.74 -4.87
C LEU A 99 -9.70 -16.93 -5.99
N SER A 100 -9.67 -16.07 -7.01
CA SER A 100 -10.64 -16.05 -8.10
C SER A 100 -10.20 -16.87 -9.31
N THR A 101 -8.89 -17.06 -9.51
CA THR A 101 -8.33 -17.63 -10.74
C THR A 101 -7.59 -18.93 -10.53
N THR A 102 -7.37 -19.36 -9.27
CA THR A 102 -6.63 -20.59 -8.95
C THR A 102 -7.35 -21.43 -7.92
N ASP A 103 -7.01 -22.72 -7.87
CA ASP A 103 -7.47 -23.69 -6.85
C ASP A 103 -6.46 -23.82 -5.68
N LEU A 104 -5.49 -22.92 -5.58
CA LEU A 104 -4.50 -22.93 -4.48
C LEU A 104 -5.20 -22.90 -3.12
N SER A 105 -4.69 -23.68 -2.18
CA SER A 105 -5.15 -23.65 -0.80
C SER A 105 -4.91 -22.26 -0.16
N ILE A 106 -5.62 -21.96 0.91
CA ILE A 106 -5.44 -20.70 1.65
C ILE A 106 -4.03 -20.56 2.20
N ASP A 107 -3.41 -21.68 2.60
CA ASP A 107 -2.02 -21.70 3.09
C ASP A 107 -1.01 -21.42 1.99
N GLU A 108 -1.20 -21.97 0.80
CA GLU A 108 -0.35 -21.68 -0.36
C GLU A 108 -0.45 -20.22 -0.79
N ILE A 109 -1.67 -19.67 -0.84
CA ILE A 109 -1.87 -18.24 -1.13
C ILE A 109 -1.20 -17.37 -0.08
N ALA A 110 -1.39 -17.66 1.20
CA ALA A 110 -0.74 -16.92 2.29
C ALA A 110 0.78 -16.91 2.14
N LYS A 111 1.38 -18.07 1.83
CA LYS A 111 2.82 -18.21 1.61
C LYS A 111 3.30 -17.40 0.39
N GLN A 112 2.59 -17.46 -0.74
CA GLN A 112 2.93 -16.67 -1.93
C GLN A 112 2.87 -15.17 -1.67
N LEU A 113 1.95 -14.73 -0.82
CA LEU A 113 1.80 -13.33 -0.43
C LEU A 113 2.77 -12.89 0.68
N GLY A 114 3.70 -13.76 1.11
CA GLY A 114 4.74 -13.45 2.09
C GLY A 114 4.26 -13.45 3.54
N TYR A 115 3.17 -14.16 3.85
CA TYR A 115 2.73 -14.36 5.24
C TYR A 115 3.40 -15.59 5.84
N ASN A 116 4.06 -15.44 6.99
CA ASN A 116 4.65 -16.56 7.74
C ASN A 116 3.60 -17.53 8.29
N TYR A 117 2.40 -17.00 8.59
CA TYR A 117 1.26 -17.77 9.11
C TYR A 117 0.01 -17.41 8.34
N SER A 118 -0.71 -18.41 7.84
CA SER A 118 -1.97 -18.22 7.11
C SER A 118 -3.05 -17.54 7.95
N SER A 119 -3.03 -17.73 9.28
CA SER A 119 -3.94 -17.04 10.19
C SER A 119 -3.81 -15.51 10.12
N ASN A 120 -2.61 -14.97 9.91
CA ASN A 120 -2.37 -13.54 9.75
C ASN A 120 -2.95 -13.02 8.42
N PHE A 121 -2.77 -13.80 7.36
CA PHE A 121 -3.40 -13.53 6.08
C PHE A 121 -4.93 -13.51 6.19
N VAL A 122 -5.53 -14.55 6.78
CA VAL A 122 -6.98 -14.65 6.97
C VAL A 122 -7.54 -13.46 7.76
N LYS A 123 -6.86 -13.04 8.84
CA LYS A 123 -7.24 -11.85 9.62
C LYS A 123 -7.20 -10.57 8.77
N MET A 124 -6.10 -10.38 8.02
CA MET A 124 -5.93 -9.19 7.19
C MET A 124 -6.97 -9.16 6.07
N PHE A 125 -7.17 -10.28 5.38
CA PHE A 125 -8.16 -10.40 4.32
C PHE A 125 -9.58 -10.12 4.84
N LYS A 126 -9.96 -10.70 5.99
CA LYS A 126 -11.26 -10.45 6.62
C LYS A 126 -11.40 -8.97 7.02
N LYS A 127 -10.35 -8.33 7.53
CA LYS A 127 -10.36 -6.91 7.88
C LYS A 127 -10.61 -6.04 6.64
N THR A 128 -10.01 -6.39 5.51
CA THR A 128 -10.09 -5.60 4.27
C THR A 128 -11.42 -5.84 3.53
N HIS A 129 -11.87 -7.08 3.44
CA HIS A 129 -13.01 -7.48 2.60
C HIS A 129 -14.29 -7.83 3.38
N GLY A 130 -14.26 -7.77 4.71
CA GLY A 130 -15.41 -8.10 5.55
C GLY A 130 -15.75 -9.60 5.66
N LYS A 131 -15.05 -10.47 4.91
CA LYS A 131 -15.26 -11.93 4.86
C LYS A 131 -13.94 -12.69 4.78
N THR A 132 -13.96 -13.96 5.15
CA THR A 132 -12.76 -14.81 5.05
C THR A 132 -12.41 -15.13 3.60
N PRO A 133 -11.14 -15.46 3.29
CA PRO A 133 -10.72 -15.86 1.95
C PRO A 133 -11.54 -17.02 1.38
N LEU A 134 -11.86 -18.02 2.21
CA LEU A 134 -12.66 -19.17 1.80
C LEU A 134 -14.11 -18.78 1.46
N ALA A 135 -14.73 -17.90 2.25
CA ALA A 135 -16.07 -17.39 1.97
C ALA A 135 -16.07 -16.53 0.70
N PHE A 136 -15.02 -15.74 0.47
CA PHE A 136 -14.85 -14.95 -0.75
C PHE A 136 -14.79 -15.83 -1.99
N ARG A 137 -13.97 -16.89 -1.99
CA ARG A 137 -13.86 -17.87 -3.08
C ARG A 137 -15.20 -18.55 -3.40
N LYS A 138 -15.94 -19.00 -2.38
CA LYS A 138 -17.25 -19.64 -2.57
C LYS A 138 -18.26 -18.72 -3.24
N LEU A 139 -18.32 -17.46 -2.86
CA LEU A 139 -19.22 -16.47 -3.48
C LEU A 139 -18.86 -16.19 -4.95
N LYS A 140 -17.57 -16.09 -5.27
CA LYS A 140 -17.10 -15.91 -6.66
C LYS A 140 -17.49 -17.10 -7.54
N ASN A 141 -17.26 -18.31 -7.05
CA ASN A 141 -17.62 -19.53 -7.78
C ASN A 141 -19.12 -19.61 -8.00
N TRP A 142 -19.94 -19.34 -6.98
CA TRP A 142 -21.40 -19.32 -7.09
C TRP A 142 -21.88 -18.29 -8.12
N TYR A 143 -21.28 -17.11 -8.16
CA TYR A 143 -21.63 -16.05 -9.11
C TYR A 143 -21.31 -16.46 -10.57
N ILE A 144 -20.19 -17.12 -10.76
CA ILE A 144 -19.79 -17.65 -12.09
C ILE A 144 -20.79 -18.74 -12.55
N TYR A 145 -21.16 -19.69 -11.68
CA TYR A 145 -22.16 -20.70 -11.98
C TYR A 145 -23.54 -20.11 -12.28
N PHE A 146 -23.94 -19.09 -11.53
CA PHE A 146 -25.21 -18.40 -11.73
C PHE A 146 -25.27 -17.67 -13.08
N ILE A 147 -24.22 -16.96 -13.45
CA ILE A 147 -24.12 -16.30 -14.77
C ILE A 147 -24.12 -17.34 -15.90
N TYR A 148 -23.36 -18.42 -15.74
CA TYR A 148 -23.34 -19.50 -16.73
C TYR A 148 -24.72 -20.12 -16.93
N PHE A 149 -25.47 -20.33 -15.84
CA PHE A 149 -26.84 -20.85 -15.88
C PHE A 149 -27.83 -19.87 -16.54
N LEU A 150 -27.64 -18.56 -16.39
CA LEU A 150 -28.52 -17.55 -17.01
C LEU A 150 -28.26 -17.36 -18.51
N LEU A 151 -27.05 -17.66 -18.99
CA LEU A 151 -26.64 -17.46 -20.38
C LEU A 151 -26.81 -18.70 -21.26
N ASN A 152 -27.17 -19.86 -20.70
CA ASN A 152 -27.50 -21.09 -21.41
C ASN A 152 -28.93 -21.55 -21.12
#